data_600b6b58d6916e23a175c852169ea941
#
_entry.id   600b6b58d6916e23a175c852169ea941
#
_cell.length_a   1.000
_cell.length_b   1.000
_cell.length_c   1.000
_cell.angle_alpha   90.00
_cell.angle_beta   90.00
_cell.angle_gamma   90.00
#
_symmetry.space_group_name_H-M   'P 1'
#
loop_
_entity.id
_entity.type
_entity.pdbx_description
1 polymer ?
#
loop_
_entity_poly.entity_id
_entity_poly.type
_entity_poly.pdbx_seq_one_letter_code
_entity_poly.pdbx_strand_id
1 'polypeptide(L)'
;MLDGLWFGAARPETGIIFVHGLGGNAFSHHDYLEKLANRHTAVLYFSNRGHDTIAGLKRLKPSARKGYVYESAGVAHEVFTDCADDLQGAVDLLRKHGAKRIFLVGHSTGCQKIAYYLSRAGKQARIAHRIAAQIRGAVLLCPISDYASATHDDERKRRKAEIAARKLVRRAKPHDLLPANLWRGPIDAQRFLSLYTPNSKEEIFTYAQPKKIPRALRKVKIPMLVVFAADDEYRDRPTEEIAAWFRKNLRSPRAAIEIIPGASHSFNGQESQLAASIRRWLRTIGRSATLLPGTSRNIVRLPI
;
A
#
# COMPACT_ATOMS: atom_id res chain seq x y z
N MET A 1 -8.88 -13.33 -8.16
CA MET A 1 -7.50 -13.61 -8.63
C MET A 1 -6.88 -12.29 -8.98
N LEU A 2 -5.63 -12.08 -8.57
CA LEU A 2 -4.84 -10.88 -8.88
C LEU A 2 -3.65 -11.31 -9.72
N ASP A 3 -3.30 -10.50 -10.72
CA ASP A 3 -2.12 -10.72 -11.55
C ASP A 3 -0.91 -9.96 -10.99
N GLY A 4 0.29 -10.46 -11.25
CA GLY A 4 1.51 -9.83 -10.74
C GLY A 4 2.76 -10.23 -11.50
N LEU A 5 3.86 -9.55 -11.17
CA LEU A 5 5.21 -9.82 -11.65
C LEU A 5 6.06 -10.38 -10.53
N TRP A 6 6.91 -11.32 -10.88
CA TRP A 6 7.88 -11.93 -9.98
C TRP A 6 9.29 -11.70 -10.50
N PHE A 7 10.12 -11.06 -9.69
CA PHE A 7 11.53 -10.81 -10.02
C PHE A 7 12.44 -11.60 -9.09
N GLY A 8 13.52 -12.15 -9.61
CA GLY A 8 14.58 -12.80 -8.83
C GLY A 8 14.34 -14.29 -8.56
N ALA A 9 14.70 -14.74 -7.38
CA ALA A 9 14.76 -16.17 -7.04
C ALA A 9 13.41 -16.88 -7.16
N ALA A 10 13.36 -18.03 -7.84
CA ALA A 10 12.16 -18.87 -7.90
C ALA A 10 11.79 -19.51 -6.55
N ARG A 11 12.81 -19.78 -5.72
CA ARG A 11 12.69 -20.26 -4.33
C ARG A 11 13.47 -19.33 -3.40
N PRO A 12 12.92 -18.19 -3.01
CA PRO A 12 13.64 -17.18 -2.25
C PRO A 12 13.74 -17.55 -0.76
N GLU A 13 14.83 -17.15 -0.11
CA GLU A 13 14.92 -17.09 1.35
C GLU A 13 14.20 -15.82 1.87
N THR A 14 14.28 -14.74 1.09
CA THR A 14 13.67 -13.45 1.40
C THR A 14 12.68 -13.07 0.31
N GLY A 15 11.46 -12.72 0.70
CA GLY A 15 10.44 -12.17 -0.17
C GLY A 15 10.20 -10.70 0.12
N ILE A 16 10.03 -9.91 -0.92
CA ILE A 16 9.57 -8.52 -0.85
C ILE A 16 8.22 -8.46 -1.57
N ILE A 17 7.20 -7.94 -0.91
CA ILE A 17 5.89 -7.67 -1.51
C ILE A 17 5.79 -6.18 -1.75
N PHE A 18 5.61 -5.78 -3.01
CA PHE A 18 5.35 -4.39 -3.35
C PHE A 18 3.86 -4.14 -3.53
N VAL A 19 3.36 -3.07 -2.90
CA VAL A 19 1.96 -2.64 -2.92
C VAL A 19 1.88 -1.25 -3.53
N HIS A 20 1.32 -1.16 -4.73
CA HIS A 20 1.20 0.10 -5.48
C HIS A 20 0.23 1.09 -4.85
N GLY A 21 0.36 2.36 -5.25
CA GLY A 21 -0.53 3.46 -4.89
C GLY A 21 -1.84 3.45 -5.66
N LEU A 22 -2.56 4.56 -5.57
CA LEU A 22 -3.87 4.76 -6.18
C LEU A 22 -3.79 4.60 -7.71
N GLY A 23 -4.59 3.71 -8.27
CA GLY A 23 -4.68 3.47 -9.70
C GLY A 23 -3.47 2.82 -10.35
N GLY A 24 -2.40 2.52 -9.59
CA GLY A 24 -1.28 1.75 -10.09
C GLY A 24 -1.66 0.29 -10.38
N ASN A 25 -0.76 -0.44 -11.04
CA ASN A 25 -0.88 -1.87 -11.28
C ASN A 25 0.52 -2.50 -11.38
N ALA A 26 0.60 -3.83 -11.49
CA ALA A 26 1.88 -4.54 -11.55
C ALA A 26 2.76 -4.18 -12.76
N PHE A 27 2.21 -3.53 -13.75
CA PHE A 27 2.91 -3.11 -14.97
C PHE A 27 3.29 -1.62 -14.96
N SER A 28 2.96 -0.88 -13.89
CA SER A 28 3.43 0.49 -13.68
C SER A 28 4.94 0.50 -13.50
N HIS A 29 5.61 1.56 -14.00
CA HIS A 29 7.06 1.69 -13.90
C HIS A 29 7.53 1.83 -12.44
N HIS A 30 8.29 0.85 -11.99
CA HIS A 30 9.00 0.88 -10.70
C HIS A 30 10.33 0.14 -10.84
N ASP A 31 11.22 0.68 -11.69
CA ASP A 31 12.51 0.07 -12.06
C ASP A 31 13.42 -0.23 -10.86
N TYR A 32 13.24 0.47 -9.74
CA TYR A 32 13.97 0.19 -8.52
C TYR A 32 13.61 -1.17 -7.91
N LEU A 33 12.45 -1.77 -8.24
CA LEU A 33 12.04 -3.07 -7.69
C LEU A 33 12.92 -4.21 -8.20
N GLU A 34 13.28 -4.20 -9.48
CA GLU A 34 14.20 -5.19 -10.04
C GLU A 34 15.56 -5.14 -9.35
N LYS A 35 16.01 -3.92 -8.96
CA LYS A 35 17.26 -3.72 -8.23
C LYS A 35 17.24 -4.30 -6.80
N LEU A 36 16.07 -4.63 -6.25
CA LEU A 36 15.94 -5.28 -4.94
C LEU A 36 15.99 -6.80 -5.03
N ALA A 37 15.74 -7.38 -6.20
CA ALA A 37 15.77 -8.82 -6.44
C ALA A 37 17.20 -9.35 -6.62
N ASN A 38 17.42 -10.63 -6.26
CA ASN A 38 18.67 -11.34 -6.48
C ASN A 38 18.47 -12.87 -6.36
N ARG A 39 19.56 -13.66 -6.39
CA ARG A 39 19.51 -15.13 -6.31
C ARG A 39 18.90 -15.70 -5.00
N HIS A 40 18.74 -14.91 -3.94
CA HIS A 40 18.16 -15.30 -2.66
C HIS A 40 16.89 -14.51 -2.31
N THR A 41 16.61 -13.47 -3.09
CA THR A 41 15.50 -12.56 -2.84
C THR A 41 14.57 -12.50 -4.04
N ALA A 42 13.28 -12.72 -3.81
CA ALA A 42 12.25 -12.42 -4.79
C ALA A 42 11.51 -11.13 -4.44
N VAL A 43 11.10 -10.40 -5.46
CA VAL A 43 10.14 -9.30 -5.36
C VAL A 43 8.86 -9.72 -6.06
N LEU A 44 7.76 -9.71 -5.33
CA LEU A 44 6.42 -9.91 -5.86
C LEU A 44 5.75 -8.53 -5.97
N TYR A 45 5.48 -8.10 -7.18
CA TYR A 45 4.70 -6.91 -7.49
C TYR A 45 3.38 -7.33 -8.11
N PHE A 46 2.28 -7.08 -7.45
CA PHE A 46 0.96 -7.53 -7.89
C PHE A 46 -0.02 -6.37 -7.99
N SER A 47 -0.97 -6.49 -8.92
CA SER A 47 -2.10 -5.57 -9.05
C SER A 47 -3.08 -5.86 -7.89
N ASN A 48 -3.05 -5.03 -6.83
CA ASN A 48 -4.03 -5.16 -5.74
C ASN A 48 -5.44 -4.76 -6.25
N ARG A 49 -6.51 -5.06 -5.50
CA ARG A 49 -7.89 -4.81 -5.95
C ARG A 49 -8.22 -3.37 -6.32
N GLY A 50 -7.41 -2.40 -5.88
CA GLY A 50 -7.51 -1.00 -6.24
C GLY A 50 -6.73 -0.62 -7.51
N HIS A 51 -6.32 -1.60 -8.33
CA HIS A 51 -5.54 -1.35 -9.55
C HIS A 51 -6.41 -0.70 -10.64
N ASP A 52 -5.81 0.16 -11.45
CA ASP A 52 -6.46 0.90 -12.52
C ASP A 52 -7.66 1.74 -12.03
N THR A 53 -8.34 2.42 -12.93
CA THR A 53 -9.51 3.25 -12.58
C THR A 53 -10.73 2.41 -12.27
N ILE A 54 -11.07 1.46 -13.14
CA ILE A 54 -12.13 0.48 -12.99
C ILE A 54 -11.58 -0.87 -13.41
N ALA A 55 -11.77 -1.86 -12.55
CA ALA A 55 -11.31 -3.22 -12.79
C ALA A 55 -12.41 -4.24 -12.44
N GLY A 56 -12.29 -5.45 -12.98
CA GLY A 56 -13.12 -6.59 -12.63
C GLY A 56 -12.29 -7.67 -11.95
N LEU A 57 -12.69 -8.11 -10.77
CA LEU A 57 -12.03 -9.17 -10.04
C LEU A 57 -12.86 -10.46 -10.03
N LYS A 58 -12.18 -11.61 -10.15
CA LYS A 58 -12.75 -12.91 -9.84
C LYS A 58 -12.46 -13.24 -8.38
N ARG A 59 -13.47 -13.17 -7.53
CA ARG A 59 -13.38 -13.63 -6.15
C ARG A 59 -13.78 -15.10 -6.06
N LEU A 60 -12.95 -15.93 -5.46
CA LEU A 60 -13.27 -17.34 -5.23
C LEU A 60 -14.50 -17.44 -4.32
N LYS A 61 -15.47 -18.21 -4.76
CA LYS A 61 -16.69 -18.53 -4.01
C LYS A 61 -17.07 -19.96 -4.32
N PRO A 62 -16.59 -20.95 -3.54
CA PRO A 62 -16.82 -22.37 -3.81
C PRO A 62 -18.30 -22.74 -3.97
N SER A 63 -19.20 -22.03 -3.27
CA SER A 63 -20.66 -22.24 -3.38
C SER A 63 -21.28 -21.66 -4.66
N ALA A 64 -20.56 -20.87 -5.46
CA ALA A 64 -21.05 -20.39 -6.75
C ALA A 64 -20.89 -21.46 -7.83
N ARG A 65 -21.83 -21.51 -8.80
CA ARG A 65 -21.83 -22.50 -9.90
C ARG A 65 -20.48 -22.60 -10.64
N LYS A 66 -19.78 -21.46 -10.79
CA LYS A 66 -18.45 -21.38 -11.44
C LYS A 66 -17.28 -21.42 -10.45
N GLY A 67 -17.53 -21.62 -9.14
CA GLY A 67 -16.50 -21.54 -8.10
C GLY A 67 -15.99 -20.11 -7.82
N TYR A 68 -16.51 -19.10 -8.53
CA TYR A 68 -16.13 -17.69 -8.34
C TYR A 68 -17.30 -16.76 -8.70
N VAL A 69 -17.19 -15.51 -8.23
CA VAL A 69 -18.06 -14.38 -8.61
C VAL A 69 -17.21 -13.24 -9.15
N TYR A 70 -17.79 -12.42 -10.03
CA TYR A 70 -17.17 -11.16 -10.45
C TYR A 70 -17.55 -10.06 -9.48
N GLU A 71 -16.58 -9.22 -9.15
CA GLU A 71 -16.75 -8.01 -8.34
C GLU A 71 -16.14 -6.81 -9.07
N SER A 72 -16.82 -5.67 -8.99
CA SER A 72 -16.26 -4.39 -9.42
C SER A 72 -15.12 -3.98 -8.48
N ALA A 73 -14.04 -3.48 -9.05
CA ALA A 73 -12.81 -3.14 -8.36
C ALA A 73 -12.15 -1.92 -9.03
N GLY A 74 -10.89 -1.70 -8.75
CA GLY A 74 -10.15 -0.51 -9.19
C GLY A 74 -10.37 0.67 -8.25
N VAL A 75 -9.75 1.81 -8.57
CA VAL A 75 -9.89 3.05 -7.77
C VAL A 75 -11.35 3.39 -7.50
N ALA A 76 -12.22 3.16 -8.51
CA ALA A 76 -13.63 3.55 -8.43
C ALA A 76 -14.43 2.78 -7.37
N HIS A 77 -14.08 1.52 -7.10
CA HIS A 77 -14.93 0.60 -6.33
C HIS A 77 -14.21 -0.13 -5.18
N GLU A 78 -12.91 0.11 -5.00
CA GLU A 78 -12.14 -0.59 -3.98
C GLU A 78 -12.76 -0.44 -2.59
N VAL A 79 -13.01 -1.56 -1.92
CA VAL A 79 -13.30 -1.60 -0.49
C VAL A 79 -11.97 -1.73 0.26
N PHE A 80 -11.49 -0.63 0.83
CA PHE A 80 -10.16 -0.53 1.44
C PHE A 80 -9.82 -1.67 2.40
N THR A 81 -10.77 -2.08 3.25
CA THR A 81 -10.52 -3.09 4.28
C THR A 81 -10.13 -4.45 3.73
N ASP A 82 -10.51 -4.73 2.49
CA ASP A 82 -10.28 -6.02 1.84
C ASP A 82 -8.86 -6.14 1.27
N CYS A 83 -8.09 -5.05 1.25
CA CYS A 83 -6.65 -5.10 0.95
C CYS A 83 -5.88 -6.07 1.85
N ALA A 84 -6.43 -6.37 3.02
CA ALA A 84 -5.82 -7.33 3.94
C ALA A 84 -5.80 -8.76 3.38
N ASP A 85 -6.80 -9.13 2.61
CA ASP A 85 -6.88 -10.46 1.97
C ASP A 85 -5.90 -10.52 0.79
N ASP A 86 -5.76 -9.43 0.03
CA ASP A 86 -4.79 -9.34 -1.07
C ASP A 86 -3.35 -9.50 -0.54
N LEU A 87 -3.02 -8.77 0.54
CA LEU A 87 -1.72 -8.86 1.18
C LEU A 87 -1.47 -10.25 1.79
N GLN A 88 -2.48 -10.86 2.40
CA GLN A 88 -2.35 -12.21 2.94
C GLN A 88 -2.11 -13.24 1.82
N GLY A 89 -2.82 -13.13 0.70
CA GLY A 89 -2.59 -13.98 -0.47
C GLY A 89 -1.17 -13.85 -1.02
N ALA A 90 -0.64 -12.63 -1.10
CA ALA A 90 0.74 -12.37 -1.52
C ALA A 90 1.77 -12.97 -0.54
N VAL A 91 1.53 -12.85 0.77
CA VAL A 91 2.37 -13.47 1.81
C VAL A 91 2.35 -15.00 1.70
N ASP A 92 1.18 -15.59 1.54
CA ASP A 92 1.02 -17.05 1.44
C ASP A 92 1.69 -17.60 0.17
N LEU A 93 1.63 -16.84 -0.95
CA LEU A 93 2.34 -17.21 -2.18
C LEU A 93 3.86 -17.25 -1.96
N LEU A 94 4.45 -16.17 -1.43
CA LEU A 94 5.89 -16.13 -1.17
C LEU A 94 6.34 -17.25 -0.24
N ARG A 95 5.55 -17.60 0.77
CA ARG A 95 5.83 -18.70 1.69
C ARG A 95 5.78 -20.05 1.00
N LYS A 96 4.78 -20.26 0.15
CA LYS A 96 4.66 -21.48 -0.66
C LYS A 96 5.90 -21.70 -1.53
N HIS A 97 6.53 -20.58 -1.97
CA HIS A 97 7.78 -20.61 -2.73
C HIS A 97 9.05 -20.64 -1.86
N GLY A 98 8.93 -20.74 -0.53
CA GLY A 98 10.07 -20.97 0.37
C GLY A 98 10.58 -19.74 1.14
N ALA A 99 9.97 -18.56 0.96
CA ALA A 99 10.37 -17.36 1.69
C ALA A 99 10.22 -17.52 3.20
N LYS A 100 11.33 -17.39 3.93
CA LYS A 100 11.40 -17.44 5.41
C LYS A 100 11.27 -16.05 6.03
N ARG A 101 11.66 -15.03 5.31
CA ARG A 101 11.62 -13.62 5.71
C ARG A 101 10.85 -12.82 4.66
N ILE A 102 9.84 -12.08 5.06
CA ILE A 102 9.04 -11.28 4.16
C ILE A 102 9.11 -9.82 4.60
N PHE A 103 9.28 -8.92 3.64
CA PHE A 103 9.23 -7.48 3.80
C PHE A 103 8.10 -6.92 2.94
N LEU A 104 7.41 -5.91 3.46
CA LEU A 104 6.37 -5.19 2.73
C LEU A 104 6.92 -3.84 2.29
N VAL A 105 6.72 -3.47 1.04
CA VAL A 105 7.09 -2.16 0.48
C VAL A 105 5.83 -1.55 -0.11
N GLY A 106 5.36 -0.44 0.42
CA GLY A 106 4.19 0.28 -0.09
C GLY A 106 4.57 1.61 -0.65
N HIS A 107 3.89 2.01 -1.71
CA HIS A 107 4.00 3.34 -2.29
C HIS A 107 2.65 4.07 -2.19
N SER A 108 2.66 5.34 -1.78
CA SER A 108 1.45 6.17 -1.72
C SER A 108 0.34 5.47 -0.90
N THR A 109 -0.89 5.28 -1.44
CA THR A 109 -1.98 4.55 -0.77
C THR A 109 -1.64 3.09 -0.43
N GLY A 110 -0.62 2.49 -1.05
CA GLY A 110 -0.08 1.20 -0.64
C GLY A 110 0.50 1.22 0.78
N CYS A 111 0.95 2.38 1.25
CA CYS A 111 1.42 2.57 2.63
C CYS A 111 0.28 2.43 3.64
N GLN A 112 -0.91 2.99 3.36
CA GLN A 112 -2.09 2.84 4.20
C GLN A 112 -2.52 1.38 4.26
N LYS A 113 -2.51 0.66 3.12
CA LYS A 113 -2.85 -0.76 3.05
C LYS A 113 -1.92 -1.61 3.92
N ILE A 114 -0.62 -1.39 3.82
CA ILE A 114 0.38 -2.08 4.67
C ILE A 114 0.16 -1.76 6.15
N ALA A 115 0.04 -0.48 6.51
CA ALA A 115 -0.15 -0.08 7.90
C ALA A 115 -1.46 -0.64 8.48
N TYR A 116 -2.54 -0.68 7.67
CA TYR A 116 -3.80 -1.31 8.05
C TYR A 116 -3.64 -2.80 8.27
N TYR A 117 -3.06 -3.53 7.32
CA TYR A 117 -2.81 -4.97 7.42
C TYR A 117 -2.01 -5.32 8.67
N LEU A 118 -0.89 -4.64 8.91
CA LEU A 118 -0.04 -4.85 10.07
C LEU A 118 -0.74 -4.48 11.39
N SER A 119 -1.61 -3.48 11.39
CA SER A 119 -2.37 -3.08 12.59
C SER A 119 -3.41 -4.11 13.05
N ARG A 120 -3.85 -5.00 12.15
CA ARG A 120 -4.78 -6.09 12.45
C ARG A 120 -4.12 -7.22 13.26
N ALA A 121 -2.81 -7.32 13.20
CA ALA A 121 -2.05 -8.31 13.96
C ALA A 121 -2.34 -8.31 15.47
N GLY A 122 -2.89 -7.23 16.02
CA GLY A 122 -3.27 -7.13 17.43
C GLY A 122 -4.70 -7.58 17.79
N LYS A 123 -5.56 -7.95 16.82
CA LYS A 123 -6.99 -8.21 17.10
C LYS A 123 -7.37 -9.69 17.21
N GLN A 124 -6.60 -10.58 16.61
CA GLN A 124 -6.82 -12.03 16.71
C GLN A 124 -5.47 -12.70 16.95
N ALA A 125 -5.28 -13.34 18.10
CA ALA A 125 -4.00 -13.92 18.50
C ALA A 125 -3.37 -14.85 17.43
N ARG A 126 -4.18 -15.65 16.71
CA ARG A 126 -3.71 -16.51 15.62
C ARG A 126 -3.19 -15.70 14.41
N ILE A 127 -3.90 -14.64 13.99
CA ILE A 127 -3.49 -13.77 12.86
C ILE A 127 -2.28 -12.94 13.28
N ALA A 128 -2.27 -12.41 14.49
CA ALA A 128 -1.15 -11.68 15.07
C ALA A 128 0.14 -12.48 15.07
N HIS A 129 0.07 -13.71 15.56
CA HIS A 129 1.23 -14.60 15.61
C HIS A 129 1.73 -14.95 14.21
N ARG A 130 0.82 -15.21 13.28
CA ARG A 130 1.14 -15.52 11.87
C ARG A 130 1.82 -14.36 11.16
N ILE A 131 1.29 -13.15 11.28
CA ILE A 131 1.87 -11.93 10.66
C ILE A 131 3.23 -11.61 11.30
N ALA A 132 3.32 -11.56 12.62
CA ALA A 132 4.54 -11.21 13.33
C ALA A 132 5.67 -12.22 13.12
N ALA A 133 5.36 -13.51 12.96
CA ALA A 133 6.35 -14.54 12.69
C ALA A 133 6.97 -14.47 11.29
N GLN A 134 6.29 -13.81 10.34
CA GLN A 134 6.63 -13.86 8.91
C GLN A 134 7.11 -12.53 8.36
N ILE A 135 6.49 -11.43 8.79
CA ILE A 135 6.84 -10.09 8.31
C ILE A 135 7.96 -9.53 9.19
N ARG A 136 9.12 -9.31 8.57
CA ARG A 136 10.33 -8.84 9.26
C ARG A 136 10.49 -7.33 9.27
N GLY A 137 9.76 -6.62 8.40
CA GLY A 137 9.79 -5.17 8.34
C GLY A 137 8.91 -4.63 7.23
N ALA A 138 8.70 -3.33 7.24
CA ALA A 138 7.94 -2.62 6.22
C ALA A 138 8.67 -1.34 5.79
N VAL A 139 8.55 -1.01 4.50
CA VAL A 139 9.01 0.24 3.90
C VAL A 139 7.78 0.99 3.41
N LEU A 140 7.64 2.25 3.80
CA LEU A 140 6.60 3.15 3.36
C LEU A 140 7.23 4.25 2.50
N LEU A 141 6.83 4.31 1.23
CA LEU A 141 7.32 5.28 0.24
C LEU A 141 6.25 6.35 0.02
N CYS A 142 6.57 7.60 0.30
CA CYS A 142 5.66 8.74 0.21
C CYS A 142 4.30 8.48 0.90
N PRO A 143 4.28 8.13 2.20
CA PRO A 143 3.03 7.87 2.93
C PRO A 143 2.33 9.19 3.27
N ILE A 144 1.49 9.67 2.37
CA ILE A 144 0.70 10.89 2.52
C ILE A 144 -0.75 10.57 2.88
N SER A 145 -1.50 11.58 3.33
CA SER A 145 -2.94 11.51 3.57
C SER A 145 -3.70 12.02 2.35
N ASP A 146 -4.47 11.14 1.71
CA ASP A 146 -5.33 11.52 0.57
C ASP A 146 -6.40 12.54 0.98
N TYR A 147 -6.90 12.46 2.22
CA TYR A 147 -7.80 13.46 2.79
C TYR A 147 -7.13 14.84 2.90
N ALA A 148 -5.89 14.89 3.40
CA ALA A 148 -5.16 16.15 3.56
C ALA A 148 -4.85 16.78 2.19
N SER A 149 -4.30 15.99 1.26
CA SER A 149 -4.01 16.41 -0.12
C SER A 149 -5.26 16.97 -0.81
N ALA A 150 -6.36 16.21 -0.81
CA ALA A 150 -7.61 16.63 -1.44
C ALA A 150 -8.25 17.87 -0.78
N THR A 151 -8.04 18.06 0.53
CA THR A 151 -8.50 19.24 1.26
C THR A 151 -7.67 20.46 0.91
N HIS A 152 -6.35 20.28 0.79
CA HIS A 152 -5.42 21.34 0.38
C HIS A 152 -5.71 21.80 -1.06
N ASP A 153 -5.93 20.86 -1.97
CA ASP A 153 -6.18 21.17 -3.38
C ASP A 153 -7.50 21.91 -3.62
N ASP A 154 -8.62 21.40 -3.07
CA ASP A 154 -9.94 22.02 -3.19
C ASP A 154 -10.91 21.50 -2.11
N GLU A 155 -10.88 22.11 -0.93
CA GLU A 155 -11.77 21.74 0.17
C GLU A 155 -13.25 21.90 -0.19
N ARG A 156 -13.62 22.93 -0.96
CA ARG A 156 -15.00 23.18 -1.34
C ARG A 156 -15.55 22.06 -2.22
N LYS A 157 -14.78 21.64 -3.21
CA LYS A 157 -15.14 20.53 -4.10
C LYS A 157 -15.21 19.22 -3.33
N ARG A 158 -14.21 18.94 -2.48
CA ARG A 158 -14.20 17.78 -1.62
C ARG A 158 -15.44 17.70 -0.73
N ARG A 159 -15.84 18.80 -0.08
CA ARG A 159 -17.03 18.86 0.78
C ARG A 159 -18.33 18.63 0.00
N LYS A 160 -18.47 19.18 -1.22
CA LYS A 160 -19.63 18.94 -2.08
C LYS A 160 -19.74 17.45 -2.44
N ALA A 161 -18.63 16.84 -2.84
CA ALA A 161 -18.58 15.41 -3.16
C ALA A 161 -18.87 14.55 -1.93
N GLU A 162 -18.38 14.91 -0.74
CA GLU A 162 -18.69 14.23 0.52
C GLU A 162 -20.21 14.24 0.84
N ILE A 163 -20.87 15.37 0.66
CA ILE A 163 -22.32 15.49 0.87
C ILE A 163 -23.09 14.56 -0.08
N ALA A 164 -22.69 14.55 -1.36
CA ALA A 164 -23.31 13.66 -2.36
C ALA A 164 -23.07 12.17 -2.03
N ALA A 165 -21.83 11.79 -1.67
CA ALA A 165 -21.52 10.44 -1.28
C ALA A 165 -22.32 9.97 -0.06
N ARG A 166 -22.40 10.79 0.98
CA ARG A 166 -23.22 10.49 2.17
C ARG A 166 -24.69 10.34 1.85
N LYS A 167 -25.21 11.12 0.89
CA LYS A 167 -26.60 11.01 0.42
C LYS A 167 -26.84 9.65 -0.26
N LEU A 168 -25.92 9.18 -1.11
CA LEU A 168 -26.02 7.87 -1.74
C LEU A 168 -25.96 6.73 -0.71
N VAL A 169 -25.02 6.79 0.24
CA VAL A 169 -24.92 5.78 1.31
C VAL A 169 -26.20 5.71 2.15
N ARG A 170 -26.79 6.87 2.53
CA ARG A 170 -28.08 6.89 3.25
C ARG A 170 -29.25 6.30 2.47
N ARG A 171 -29.16 6.28 1.13
CA ARG A 171 -30.15 5.66 0.24
C ARG A 171 -29.86 4.17 -0.04
N ALA A 172 -28.95 3.55 0.71
CA ALA A 172 -28.47 2.18 0.50
C ALA A 172 -27.82 1.95 -0.88
N LYS A 173 -27.17 2.97 -1.44
CA LYS A 173 -26.47 2.97 -2.72
C LYS A 173 -24.98 3.30 -2.57
N PRO A 174 -24.22 2.57 -1.73
CA PRO A 174 -22.82 2.89 -1.44
C PRO A 174 -21.90 2.72 -2.66
N HIS A 175 -22.27 1.86 -3.62
CA HIS A 175 -21.49 1.55 -4.81
C HIS A 175 -21.94 2.28 -6.08
N ASP A 176 -22.93 3.21 -5.97
CA ASP A 176 -23.26 4.09 -7.06
C ASP A 176 -22.15 5.14 -7.21
N LEU A 177 -21.76 5.40 -8.47
CA LEU A 177 -20.76 6.41 -8.79
C LEU A 177 -21.27 7.82 -8.45
N LEU A 178 -20.37 8.67 -7.99
CA LEU A 178 -20.66 10.11 -7.88
C LEU A 178 -20.86 10.72 -9.27
N PRO A 179 -21.70 11.78 -9.39
CA PRO A 179 -21.78 12.56 -10.62
C PRO A 179 -20.39 13.03 -11.07
N ALA A 180 -20.09 12.88 -12.37
CA ALA A 180 -18.76 13.12 -12.95
C ALA A 180 -18.21 14.54 -12.72
N ASN A 181 -19.09 15.54 -12.58
CA ASN A 181 -18.71 16.93 -12.29
C ASN A 181 -18.32 17.18 -10.83
N LEU A 182 -18.59 16.25 -9.92
CA LEU A 182 -18.30 16.42 -8.49
C LEU A 182 -16.89 15.98 -8.10
N TRP A 183 -16.26 15.03 -8.85
CA TRP A 183 -14.94 14.57 -8.51
C TRP A 183 -14.04 14.32 -9.73
N ARG A 184 -12.78 13.98 -9.46
CA ARG A 184 -11.72 13.75 -10.46
C ARG A 184 -11.80 12.30 -10.97
N GLY A 185 -12.68 12.01 -11.89
CA GLY A 185 -12.87 10.66 -12.43
C GLY A 185 -13.90 9.84 -11.66
N PRO A 186 -14.21 8.62 -12.17
CA PRO A 186 -15.22 7.76 -11.60
C PRO A 186 -14.81 7.25 -10.21
N ILE A 187 -15.70 7.41 -9.24
CA ILE A 187 -15.52 6.92 -7.88
C ILE A 187 -16.91 6.70 -7.25
N ASP A 188 -17.12 5.56 -6.60
CA ASP A 188 -18.36 5.30 -5.90
C ASP A 188 -18.39 6.00 -4.52
N ALA A 189 -19.59 6.07 -3.95
CA ALA A 189 -19.81 6.85 -2.73
C ALA A 189 -19.01 6.30 -1.53
N GLN A 190 -18.96 4.97 -1.35
CA GLN A 190 -18.18 4.37 -0.26
C GLN A 190 -16.68 4.58 -0.45
N ARG A 191 -16.16 4.47 -1.70
CA ARG A 191 -14.75 4.67 -1.98
C ARG A 191 -14.32 6.11 -1.76
N PHE A 192 -15.16 7.07 -2.21
CA PHE A 192 -14.94 8.48 -1.92
C PHE A 192 -14.84 8.74 -0.41
N LEU A 193 -15.79 8.23 0.37
CA LEU A 193 -15.78 8.40 1.82
C LEU A 193 -14.58 7.71 2.49
N SER A 194 -14.10 6.61 1.93
CA SER A 194 -12.90 5.93 2.42
C SER A 194 -11.63 6.75 2.23
N LEU A 195 -11.38 7.28 1.03
CA LEU A 195 -10.17 8.03 0.69
C LEU A 195 -10.16 9.45 1.27
N TYR A 196 -11.29 10.16 1.15
CA TYR A 196 -11.30 11.63 1.25
C TYR A 196 -12.05 12.15 2.47
N THR A 197 -12.26 11.32 3.51
CA THR A 197 -12.85 11.81 4.76
C THR A 197 -11.97 11.54 5.99
N PRO A 198 -12.01 12.46 6.98
CA PRO A 198 -11.08 12.43 8.11
C PRO A 198 -11.28 11.26 9.07
N ASN A 199 -12.44 10.58 9.03
CA ASN A 199 -12.80 9.53 9.99
C ASN A 199 -12.86 8.14 9.35
N SER A 200 -12.38 7.98 8.13
CA SER A 200 -12.32 6.69 7.47
C SER A 200 -11.29 5.76 8.10
N LYS A 201 -11.39 4.46 7.81
CA LYS A 201 -10.38 3.47 8.21
C LYS A 201 -9.08 3.62 7.41
N GLU A 202 -9.15 4.20 6.22
CA GLU A 202 -8.02 4.42 5.32
C GLU A 202 -7.20 5.64 5.72
N GLU A 203 -7.81 6.63 6.41
CA GLU A 203 -7.10 7.79 6.94
C GLU A 203 -6.24 7.41 8.16
N ILE A 204 -5.12 6.76 7.88
CA ILE A 204 -4.16 6.23 8.86
C ILE A 204 -3.13 7.28 9.26
N PHE A 205 -2.69 8.12 8.31
CA PHE A 205 -1.67 9.14 8.50
C PHE A 205 -2.32 10.48 8.83
N THR A 206 -2.79 10.62 10.06
CA THR A 206 -3.68 11.71 10.50
C THR A 206 -2.93 13.02 10.83
N TYR A 207 -1.85 13.33 10.14
CA TYR A 207 -1.03 14.53 10.43
C TYR A 207 -1.78 15.86 10.19
N ALA A 208 -2.76 15.86 9.30
CA ALA A 208 -3.65 17.03 9.11
C ALA A 208 -4.72 17.16 10.21
N GLN A 209 -4.77 16.26 11.17
CA GLN A 209 -5.74 16.22 12.26
C GLN A 209 -5.01 16.21 13.62
N PRO A 210 -4.56 17.39 14.15
CA PRO A 210 -3.64 17.44 15.29
C PRO A 210 -4.12 16.73 16.56
N LYS A 211 -5.46 16.66 16.77
CA LYS A 211 -6.07 16.01 17.92
C LYS A 211 -6.29 14.50 17.75
N LYS A 212 -6.09 13.97 16.52
CA LYS A 212 -6.38 12.57 16.22
C LYS A 212 -5.16 11.69 16.41
N ILE A 213 -5.29 10.67 17.25
CA ILE A 213 -4.24 9.69 17.49
C ILE A 213 -4.25 8.68 16.33
N PRO A 214 -3.12 8.45 15.63
CA PRO A 214 -3.01 7.47 14.55
C PRO A 214 -2.94 6.03 15.09
N ARG A 215 -4.06 5.53 15.62
CA ARG A 215 -4.12 4.26 16.36
C ARG A 215 -3.64 3.06 15.53
N ALA A 216 -3.93 3.02 14.24
CA ALA A 216 -3.48 1.93 13.36
C ALA A 216 -1.95 1.96 13.20
N LEU A 217 -1.36 3.12 12.87
CA LEU A 217 0.08 3.27 12.75
C LEU A 217 0.81 2.91 14.07
N ARG A 218 0.31 3.38 15.22
CA ARG A 218 0.91 3.11 16.53
C ARG A 218 0.86 1.64 16.97
N LYS A 219 0.00 0.82 16.35
CA LYS A 219 -0.04 -0.63 16.60
C LYS A 219 1.06 -1.40 15.88
N VAL A 220 1.63 -0.84 14.82
CA VAL A 220 2.72 -1.47 14.09
C VAL A 220 3.99 -1.45 14.93
N LYS A 221 4.52 -2.64 15.28
CA LYS A 221 5.69 -2.82 16.15
C LYS A 221 6.88 -3.45 15.44
N ILE A 222 6.75 -3.84 14.17
CA ILE A 222 7.86 -4.36 13.38
C ILE A 222 8.78 -3.24 12.92
N PRO A 223 10.05 -3.53 12.56
CA PRO A 223 10.95 -2.56 11.96
C PRO A 223 10.34 -1.83 10.76
N MET A 224 10.56 -0.51 10.67
CA MET A 224 9.96 0.30 9.61
C MET A 224 10.93 1.34 9.06
N LEU A 225 11.03 1.41 7.73
CA LEU A 225 11.64 2.51 7.01
C LEU A 225 10.53 3.36 6.39
N VAL A 226 10.62 4.67 6.56
CA VAL A 226 9.75 5.62 5.84
C VAL A 226 10.64 6.48 4.95
N VAL A 227 10.35 6.51 3.65
CA VAL A 227 11.09 7.31 2.68
C VAL A 227 10.13 8.33 2.07
N PHE A 228 10.50 9.59 2.14
CA PHE A 228 9.79 10.67 1.51
C PHE A 228 10.56 11.19 0.30
N ALA A 229 9.83 11.69 -0.68
CA ALA A 229 10.32 12.52 -1.76
C ALA A 229 10.30 14.00 -1.29
N ALA A 230 11.40 14.73 -1.47
CA ALA A 230 11.46 16.13 -1.04
C ALA A 230 10.47 17.00 -1.82
N ASP A 231 10.31 16.72 -3.11
CA ASP A 231 9.46 17.48 -4.04
C ASP A 231 8.18 16.72 -4.40
N ASP A 232 7.61 15.98 -3.42
CA ASP A 232 6.35 15.26 -3.59
C ASP A 232 5.22 16.24 -3.96
N GLU A 233 4.69 16.13 -5.16
CA GLU A 233 3.67 17.02 -5.74
C GLU A 233 2.28 16.85 -5.11
N TYR A 234 2.06 15.79 -4.35
CA TYR A 234 0.78 15.50 -3.67
C TYR A 234 0.77 15.92 -2.20
N ARG A 235 1.89 16.45 -1.68
CA ARG A 235 1.95 16.89 -0.28
C ARG A 235 1.08 18.13 -0.05
N ASP A 236 0.43 18.19 1.11
CA ASP A 236 -0.36 19.35 1.56
C ASP A 236 0.45 20.33 2.41
N ARG A 237 1.68 19.98 2.77
CA ARG A 237 2.61 20.75 3.62
C ARG A 237 4.05 20.32 3.37
N PRO A 238 5.04 21.05 3.92
CA PRO A 238 6.46 20.67 3.81
C PRO A 238 6.71 19.24 4.23
N THR A 239 7.51 18.52 3.44
CA THR A 239 7.83 17.10 3.67
C THR A 239 8.44 16.87 5.05
N GLU A 240 9.24 17.81 5.55
CA GLU A 240 9.88 17.78 6.87
C GLU A 240 8.86 17.77 8.01
N GLU A 241 7.75 18.49 7.88
CA GLU A 241 6.66 18.51 8.86
C GLU A 241 5.97 17.15 8.92
N ILE A 242 5.71 16.56 7.75
CA ILE A 242 5.13 15.22 7.66
C ILE A 242 6.09 14.20 8.29
N ALA A 243 7.38 14.26 7.95
CA ALA A 243 8.41 13.40 8.52
C ALA A 243 8.54 13.56 10.06
N ALA A 244 8.47 14.79 10.57
CA ALA A 244 8.46 15.06 12.01
C ALA A 244 7.25 14.42 12.70
N TRP A 245 6.06 14.49 12.08
CA TRP A 245 4.87 13.82 12.59
C TRP A 245 5.06 12.29 12.64
N PHE A 246 5.67 11.69 11.61
CA PHE A 246 5.99 10.25 11.61
C PHE A 246 6.97 9.90 12.73
N ARG A 247 8.05 10.66 12.94
CA ARG A 247 9.00 10.46 14.06
C ARG A 247 8.30 10.41 15.40
N LYS A 248 7.35 11.32 15.63
CA LYS A 248 6.55 11.40 16.88
C LYS A 248 5.60 10.21 17.04
N ASN A 249 5.08 9.64 15.96
CA ASN A 249 3.97 8.69 16.01
C ASN A 249 4.34 7.24 15.75
N LEU A 250 5.47 6.96 15.12
CA LEU A 250 5.97 5.60 14.96
C LEU A 250 6.28 4.98 16.33
N ARG A 251 5.92 3.72 16.49
CA ARG A 251 6.18 2.90 17.68
C ARG A 251 6.99 1.65 17.33
N SER A 252 7.60 1.65 16.17
CA SER A 252 8.55 0.64 15.73
C SER A 252 9.86 0.78 16.51
N PRO A 253 10.44 -0.30 17.03
CA PRO A 253 11.70 -0.25 17.78
C PRO A 253 12.92 0.09 16.90
N ARG A 254 12.79 -0.04 15.58
CA ARG A 254 13.83 0.26 14.58
C ARG A 254 13.21 1.08 13.44
N ALA A 255 12.63 2.22 13.81
CA ALA A 255 12.11 3.16 12.82
C ALA A 255 13.27 3.99 12.24
N ALA A 256 13.31 4.08 10.91
CA ALA A 256 14.17 5.00 10.17
C ALA A 256 13.31 5.88 9.26
N ILE A 257 13.69 7.13 9.09
CA ILE A 257 13.03 8.08 8.20
C ILE A 257 14.09 8.74 7.34
N GLU A 258 13.89 8.69 6.03
CA GLU A 258 14.76 9.32 5.03
C GLU A 258 13.94 10.24 4.14
N ILE A 259 14.55 11.32 3.68
CA ILE A 259 14.00 12.23 2.67
C ILE A 259 14.99 12.25 1.52
N ILE A 260 14.53 11.94 0.31
CA ILE A 260 15.37 11.95 -0.89
C ILE A 260 15.26 13.32 -1.55
N PRO A 261 16.34 14.11 -1.59
CA PRO A 261 16.34 15.43 -2.21
C PRO A 261 16.02 15.33 -3.72
N GLY A 262 15.26 16.30 -4.25
CA GLY A 262 14.92 16.41 -5.67
C GLY A 262 14.04 15.29 -6.19
N ALA A 263 13.52 14.41 -5.32
CA ALA A 263 12.63 13.33 -5.74
C ALA A 263 11.18 13.80 -5.85
N SER A 264 10.50 13.41 -6.93
CA SER A 264 9.05 13.48 -7.07
C SER A 264 8.35 12.33 -6.34
N HIS A 265 7.02 12.38 -6.22
CA HIS A 265 6.22 11.33 -5.58
C HIS A 265 6.54 9.91 -6.07
N SER A 266 6.79 9.76 -7.36
CA SER A 266 7.12 8.47 -8.00
C SER A 266 8.62 8.13 -7.98
N PHE A 267 9.48 8.98 -7.43
CA PHE A 267 10.94 8.85 -7.40
C PHE A 267 11.58 8.74 -8.79
N ASN A 268 10.97 9.32 -9.82
CA ASN A 268 11.50 9.33 -11.18
C ASN A 268 12.88 10.01 -11.20
N GLY A 269 13.88 9.33 -11.80
CA GLY A 269 15.28 9.77 -11.82
C GLY A 269 16.04 9.53 -10.52
N GLN A 270 15.40 9.03 -9.46
CA GLN A 270 16.01 8.72 -8.16
C GLN A 270 15.89 7.22 -7.80
N GLU A 271 15.55 6.37 -8.76
CA GLU A 271 15.29 4.93 -8.56
C GLU A 271 16.49 4.19 -7.96
N SER A 272 17.70 4.57 -8.40
CA SER A 272 18.94 3.96 -7.90
C SER A 272 19.22 4.33 -6.46
N GLN A 273 18.98 5.60 -6.08
CA GLN A 273 19.15 6.10 -4.72
C GLN A 273 18.12 5.45 -3.79
N LEU A 274 16.85 5.38 -4.22
CA LEU A 274 15.79 4.71 -3.49
C LEU A 274 16.09 3.23 -3.25
N ALA A 275 16.50 2.50 -4.31
CA ALA A 275 16.89 1.10 -4.18
C ALA A 275 18.08 0.91 -3.23
N ALA A 276 19.06 1.80 -3.28
CA ALA A 276 20.23 1.76 -2.39
C ALA A 276 19.82 1.98 -0.92
N SER A 277 18.90 2.93 -0.66
CA SER A 277 18.36 3.20 0.66
C SER A 277 17.61 1.99 1.22
N ILE A 278 16.68 1.42 0.45
CA ILE A 278 15.93 0.22 0.85
C ILE A 278 16.90 -0.94 1.13
N ARG A 279 17.86 -1.23 0.22
CA ARG A 279 18.85 -2.31 0.42
C ARG A 279 19.70 -2.10 1.66
N ARG A 280 20.15 -0.87 1.93
CA ARG A 280 20.92 -0.53 3.13
C ARG A 280 20.12 -0.88 4.38
N TRP A 281 18.85 -0.45 4.42
CA TRP A 281 17.96 -0.72 5.55
C TRP A 281 17.65 -2.22 5.70
N LEU A 282 17.34 -2.94 4.63
CA LEU A 282 17.10 -4.39 4.66
C LEU A 282 18.30 -5.16 5.26
N ARG A 283 19.55 -4.72 4.98
CA ARG A 283 20.76 -5.32 5.58
C ARG A 283 20.83 -5.11 7.09
N THR A 284 20.36 -4.00 7.61
CA THR A 284 20.34 -3.74 9.06
C THR A 284 19.31 -4.61 9.79
N ILE A 285 18.27 -5.06 9.11
CA ILE A 285 17.18 -5.86 9.70
C ILE A 285 17.40 -7.37 9.50
N GLY A 286 17.97 -7.76 8.37
CA GLY A 286 18.22 -9.16 8.02
C GLY A 286 19.70 -9.43 7.81
N ARG A 287 20.28 -10.49 8.39
CA ARG A 287 21.64 -10.90 8.07
C ARG A 287 21.75 -11.22 6.58
N SER A 288 22.50 -10.43 5.89
CA SER A 288 23.06 -10.47 4.53
C SER A 288 22.65 -11.57 3.57
N ALA A 289 22.12 -11.15 2.42
CA ALA A 289 22.33 -11.86 1.17
C ALA A 289 23.18 -10.98 0.24
N THR A 290 24.28 -11.54 -0.25
CA THR A 290 25.20 -10.91 -1.21
C THR A 290 24.48 -10.73 -2.55
N LEU A 291 24.50 -9.51 -3.09
CA LEU A 291 23.85 -9.16 -4.34
C LEU A 291 24.66 -9.63 -5.55
N LEU A 292 24.02 -10.32 -6.49
CA LEU A 292 24.51 -10.52 -7.85
C LEU A 292 23.39 -10.21 -8.86
N PRO A 293 23.72 -9.63 -10.05
CA PRO A 293 22.72 -9.27 -11.05
C PRO A 293 22.23 -10.49 -11.84
N GLY A 294 20.99 -10.44 -12.27
CA GLY A 294 20.35 -11.43 -13.14
C GLY A 294 18.90 -11.68 -12.75
N THR A 295 17.97 -11.05 -13.45
CA THR A 295 16.53 -11.19 -13.16
C THR A 295 15.78 -11.59 -14.42
N SER A 296 14.95 -12.65 -14.30
CA SER A 296 13.89 -12.95 -15.27
C SER A 296 12.57 -12.39 -14.76
N ARG A 297 11.74 -11.85 -15.67
CA ARG A 297 10.38 -11.40 -15.39
C ARG A 297 9.41 -12.56 -15.65
N ASN A 298 8.61 -12.92 -14.67
CA ASN A 298 7.56 -13.91 -14.82
C ASN A 298 6.21 -13.33 -14.38
N ILE A 299 5.16 -13.63 -15.15
CA ILE A 299 3.78 -13.26 -14.78
C ILE A 299 3.23 -14.32 -13.83
N VAL A 300 2.70 -13.88 -12.68
CA VAL A 300 2.09 -14.77 -11.68
C VAL A 300 0.64 -14.37 -11.42
N ARG A 301 -0.22 -15.38 -11.22
CA ARG A 301 -1.61 -15.20 -10.82
C ARG A 301 -1.80 -15.62 -9.37
N LEU A 302 -2.39 -14.74 -8.58
CA LEU A 302 -2.70 -14.97 -7.18
C LEU A 302 -4.17 -15.41 -7.04
N PRO A 303 -4.46 -16.55 -6.40
CA PRO A 303 -5.83 -16.88 -5.97
C PRO A 303 -6.21 -15.97 -4.79
N ILE A 304 -7.37 -15.36 -4.86
CA ILE A 304 -7.99 -14.59 -3.76
C ILE A 304 -9.22 -15.34 -3.28
#